data_f7969d7a8afdd77e9ed4399b36df1c68
#
_entry.id   f7969d7a8afdd77e9ed4399b36df1c68
#
_cell.length_a   1.000
_cell.length_b   1.000
_cell.length_c   1.000
_cell.angle_alpha   90.00
_cell.angle_beta   90.00
_cell.angle_gamma   90.00
#
_symmetry.space_group_name_H-M   'P 1'
#
loop_
_entity.id
_entity.type
_entity.pdbx_description
1 polymer ?
#
loop_
_entity_poly.entity_id
_entity_poly.type
_entity_poly.pdbx_seq_one_letter_code
_entity_poly.pdbx_strand_id
1 'polypeptide(L)'
;MASDSLPFEILLLSPCLLPGQTYFKESKASVKVEPQAGETILFFNIDDQSNPGCNLRQFLWGTETGQKICDLIVFYAKESERIICFVELKDNISDLGHGTKQVINTYNTFKGHLQKSYTAKAFIYACTGALPYEHEEYQRKLLKEFGKNNFDFNNRSNDALGDLLRGIPPKTGAGKRKNKK
;
A
#
# COMPACT_ATOMS: atom_id res chain seq x y z
N MET A 1 -10.21 22.34 -22.76
CA MET A 1 -9.25 21.28 -22.39
C MET A 1 -9.34 21.15 -20.89
N ALA A 2 -9.92 20.07 -20.39
CA ALA A 2 -9.90 19.79 -18.98
C ALA A 2 -8.44 19.61 -18.56
N SER A 3 -7.97 20.46 -17.67
CA SER A 3 -6.71 20.24 -16.99
C SER A 3 -6.85 18.91 -16.26
N ASP A 4 -6.10 17.89 -16.69
CA ASP A 4 -5.93 16.65 -15.94
C ASP A 4 -5.20 17.03 -14.64
N SER A 5 -5.97 17.59 -13.66
CA SER A 5 -5.44 17.84 -12.34
C SER A 5 -5.05 16.49 -11.74
N LEU A 6 -3.80 16.42 -11.33
CA LEU A 6 -3.21 15.22 -10.75
C LEU A 6 -3.98 14.79 -9.52
N PRO A 7 -4.32 13.50 -9.40
CA PRO A 7 -4.87 12.93 -8.18
C PRO A 7 -4.00 13.22 -6.96
N PHE A 8 -2.70 13.37 -7.15
CA PHE A 8 -1.77 13.73 -6.10
C PHE A 8 -2.02 15.12 -5.52
N GLU A 9 -2.36 16.11 -6.35
CA GLU A 9 -2.76 17.43 -5.84
C GLU A 9 -4.04 17.34 -5.02
N ILE A 10 -4.98 16.49 -5.43
CA ILE A 10 -6.18 16.20 -4.65
C ILE A 10 -5.83 15.52 -3.32
N LEU A 11 -4.89 14.58 -3.32
CA LEU A 11 -4.40 13.96 -2.09
C LEU A 11 -3.77 14.97 -1.15
N LEU A 12 -2.95 15.88 -1.66
CA LEU A 12 -2.32 16.94 -0.85
C LEU A 12 -3.33 17.90 -0.25
N LEU A 13 -4.43 18.14 -0.94
CA LEU A 13 -5.52 19.00 -0.47
C LEU A 13 -6.54 18.22 0.37
N SER A 14 -6.38 16.92 0.51
CA SER A 14 -7.31 16.07 1.21
C SER A 14 -7.06 16.06 2.72
N PRO A 15 -8.11 16.11 3.55
CA PRO A 15 -7.99 15.93 5.00
C PRO A 15 -7.50 14.51 5.40
N CYS A 16 -7.32 13.57 4.47
CA CYS A 16 -6.76 12.27 4.75
C CYS A 16 -5.21 12.24 4.80
N LEU A 17 -4.53 13.30 4.45
CA LEU A 17 -3.09 13.41 4.67
C LEU A 17 -2.78 13.37 6.18
N LEU A 18 -1.78 12.59 6.56
CA LEU A 18 -1.24 12.50 7.91
C LEU A 18 0.09 13.28 7.99
N PRO A 19 0.06 14.59 8.28
CA PRO A 19 1.23 15.46 8.16
C PRO A 19 2.35 15.04 9.10
N GLY A 20 3.56 14.83 8.56
CA GLY A 20 4.76 14.47 9.33
C GLY A 20 4.72 13.05 9.93
N GLN A 21 3.71 12.26 9.61
CA GLN A 21 3.61 10.88 10.10
C GLN A 21 4.16 9.90 9.06
N THR A 22 5.01 9.00 9.51
CA THR A 22 5.53 7.86 8.75
C THR A 22 5.28 6.54 9.48
N TYR A 23 4.31 6.56 10.36
CA TYR A 23 3.77 5.41 11.10
C TYR A 23 2.25 5.42 10.99
N PHE A 24 1.67 4.27 10.74
CA PHE A 24 0.23 4.05 10.71
C PHE A 24 -0.11 2.72 11.37
N LYS A 25 -1.20 2.70 12.11
CA LYS A 25 -1.69 1.51 12.80
C LYS A 25 -3.19 1.35 12.56
N GLU A 26 -3.57 0.15 12.16
CA GLU A 26 -4.94 -0.31 12.08
C GLU A 26 -5.10 -1.54 12.97
N SER A 27 -5.94 -1.46 13.99
CA SER A 27 -6.12 -2.52 14.98
C SER A 27 -4.81 -3.02 15.61
N LYS A 28 -4.35 -4.24 15.32
CA LYS A 28 -3.08 -4.80 15.80
C LYS A 28 -1.93 -4.63 14.80
N ALA A 29 -2.26 -4.45 13.52
CA ALA A 29 -1.28 -4.28 12.47
C ALA A 29 -0.78 -2.84 12.39
N SER A 30 0.49 -2.66 12.07
CA SER A 30 1.08 -1.33 11.87
C SER A 30 2.20 -1.37 10.86
N VAL A 31 2.44 -0.24 10.20
CA VAL A 31 3.60 -0.03 9.33
C VAL A 31 4.36 1.20 9.75
N LYS A 32 5.66 1.17 9.52
CA LYS A 32 6.56 2.28 9.77
C LYS A 32 7.57 2.40 8.65
N VAL A 33 7.89 3.63 8.26
CA VAL A 33 8.99 3.92 7.34
C VAL A 33 9.89 4.97 7.99
N GLU A 34 11.14 4.65 8.19
CA GLU A 34 12.17 5.61 8.61
C GLU A 34 12.66 6.37 7.37
N PRO A 35 12.36 7.69 7.23
CA PRO A 35 12.83 8.46 6.09
C PRO A 35 14.35 8.56 6.05
N GLN A 36 14.92 8.47 4.85
CA GLN A 36 16.33 8.68 4.60
C GLN A 36 16.56 10.03 3.93
N ALA A 37 17.82 10.48 3.89
CA ALA A 37 18.17 11.75 3.27
C ALA A 37 17.69 11.80 1.80
N GLY A 38 17.04 12.88 1.44
CA GLY A 38 16.50 13.12 0.08
C GLY A 38 15.19 12.41 -0.23
N GLU A 39 14.58 11.70 0.73
CA GLU A 39 13.28 11.07 0.57
C GLU A 39 12.13 11.99 1.01
N THR A 40 11.06 11.98 0.25
CA THR A 40 9.76 12.50 0.65
C THR A 40 8.79 11.33 0.81
N ILE A 41 8.19 11.23 1.99
CA ILE A 41 7.23 10.16 2.31
C ILE A 41 5.99 10.81 2.91
N LEU A 42 4.83 10.56 2.30
CA LEU A 42 3.54 11.09 2.76
C LEU A 42 2.56 9.95 2.91
N PHE A 43 1.89 9.90 4.05
CA PHE A 43 0.86 8.92 4.38
C PHE A 43 -0.53 9.54 4.27
N PHE A 44 -1.46 8.84 3.63
CA PHE A 44 -2.85 9.24 3.45
C PHE A 44 -3.77 8.13 3.93
N ASN A 45 -4.49 8.37 5.02
CA ASN A 45 -5.50 7.46 5.55
C ASN A 45 -6.80 7.63 4.76
N ILE A 46 -7.06 6.75 3.78
CA ILE A 46 -8.19 6.90 2.85
C ILE A 46 -9.44 6.13 3.26
N ASP A 47 -9.32 5.15 4.15
CA ASP A 47 -10.48 4.40 4.68
C ASP A 47 -10.93 4.86 6.07
N ASP A 48 -10.61 6.10 6.43
CA ASP A 48 -11.07 6.68 7.69
C ASP A 48 -12.57 7.01 7.63
N GLN A 49 -13.36 6.08 8.15
CA GLN A 49 -14.81 6.25 8.24
C GLN A 49 -15.24 7.34 9.23
N SER A 50 -14.36 7.73 10.14
CA SER A 50 -14.59 8.84 11.08
C SER A 50 -14.43 10.20 10.43
N ASN A 51 -13.86 10.25 9.23
CA ASN A 51 -13.63 11.47 8.45
C ASN A 51 -14.52 11.51 7.19
N PRO A 52 -15.83 11.81 7.32
CA PRO A 52 -16.74 11.85 6.17
C PRO A 52 -16.42 12.97 5.18
N GLY A 53 -15.59 13.93 5.57
CA GLY A 53 -15.13 15.03 4.72
C GLY A 53 -13.94 14.71 3.83
N CYS A 54 -13.50 13.44 3.72
CA CYS A 54 -12.42 13.06 2.82
C CYS A 54 -12.83 13.25 1.35
N ASN A 55 -12.50 14.41 0.79
CA ASN A 55 -12.83 14.76 -0.59
C ASN A 55 -12.26 13.75 -1.61
N LEU A 56 -11.11 13.15 -1.32
CA LEU A 56 -10.53 12.13 -2.19
C LEU A 56 -11.42 10.90 -2.29
N ARG A 57 -11.96 10.44 -1.16
CA ARG A 57 -12.88 9.31 -1.13
C ARG A 57 -14.15 9.62 -1.93
N GLN A 58 -14.72 10.81 -1.72
CA GLN A 58 -15.89 11.27 -2.48
C GLN A 58 -15.60 11.41 -3.98
N PHE A 59 -14.42 11.89 -4.33
CA PHE A 59 -14.00 12.01 -5.72
C PHE A 59 -13.88 10.63 -6.41
N LEU A 60 -13.29 9.65 -5.72
CA LEU A 60 -13.02 8.34 -6.31
C LEU A 60 -14.24 7.41 -6.31
N TRP A 61 -15.07 7.46 -5.27
CA TRP A 61 -16.19 6.52 -5.07
C TRP A 61 -17.55 7.19 -4.91
N GLY A 62 -17.63 8.51 -4.94
CA GLY A 62 -18.88 9.24 -4.74
C GLY A 62 -19.47 8.98 -3.34
N THR A 63 -20.79 8.78 -3.31
CA THR A 63 -21.52 8.45 -2.08
C THR A 63 -21.74 6.95 -1.88
N GLU A 64 -21.10 6.11 -2.70
CA GLU A 64 -21.26 4.67 -2.62
C GLU A 64 -20.70 4.13 -1.30
N THR A 65 -21.48 3.25 -0.66
CA THR A 65 -21.09 2.57 0.58
C THR A 65 -20.62 1.14 0.30
N GLY A 66 -19.83 0.56 1.21
CA GLY A 66 -19.37 -0.83 1.10
C GLY A 66 -18.26 -1.06 0.07
N GLN A 67 -17.63 -0.01 -0.41
CA GLN A 67 -16.46 -0.13 -1.28
C GLN A 67 -15.30 -0.79 -0.53
N LYS A 68 -14.60 -1.68 -1.26
CA LYS A 68 -13.38 -2.31 -0.74
C LYS A 68 -12.21 -1.39 -0.98
N ILE A 69 -11.87 -0.59 0.02
CA ILE A 69 -10.82 0.41 0.00
C ILE A 69 -9.68 -0.09 0.88
N CYS A 70 -8.43 0.09 0.47
CA CYS A 70 -7.27 -0.19 1.33
C CYS A 70 -7.10 0.91 2.39
N ASP A 71 -6.43 0.59 3.49
CA ASP A 71 -6.33 1.47 4.66
C ASP A 71 -5.54 2.75 4.36
N LEU A 72 -4.44 2.62 3.59
CA LEU A 72 -3.47 3.69 3.44
C LEU A 72 -2.98 3.80 2.00
N ILE A 73 -2.78 5.03 1.52
CA ILE A 73 -1.94 5.32 0.36
C ILE A 73 -0.67 5.98 0.85
N VAL A 74 0.48 5.53 0.35
CA VAL A 74 1.79 6.11 0.63
C VAL A 74 2.38 6.68 -0.65
N PHE A 75 2.66 7.96 -0.63
CA PHE A 75 3.47 8.61 -1.66
C PHE A 75 4.94 8.58 -1.24
N TYR A 76 5.79 8.18 -2.17
CA TYR A 76 7.24 8.22 -2.00
C TYR A 76 7.88 8.90 -3.19
N ALA A 77 8.84 9.77 -2.91
CA ALA A 77 9.67 10.38 -3.93
C ALA A 77 11.12 10.45 -3.49
N LYS A 78 12.02 10.16 -4.41
CA LYS A 78 13.45 10.37 -4.28
C LYS A 78 14.03 10.67 -5.66
N GLU A 79 14.74 11.78 -5.80
CA GLU A 79 15.27 12.22 -7.10
C GLU A 79 14.18 12.24 -8.19
N SER A 80 14.32 11.44 -9.25
CA SER A 80 13.32 11.30 -10.31
C SER A 80 12.25 10.23 -10.03
N GLU A 81 12.45 9.41 -9.01
CA GLU A 81 11.52 8.33 -8.67
C GLU A 81 10.25 8.87 -8.02
N ARG A 82 9.10 8.36 -8.46
CA ARG A 82 7.78 8.70 -7.94
C ARG A 82 6.97 7.43 -7.79
N ILE A 83 6.58 7.10 -6.57
CA ILE A 83 5.84 5.88 -6.25
C ILE A 83 4.56 6.24 -5.51
N ILE A 84 3.47 5.57 -5.87
CA ILE A 84 2.25 5.51 -5.07
C ILE A 84 2.05 4.06 -4.65
N CYS A 85 2.07 3.81 -3.34
CA CYS A 85 1.92 2.49 -2.77
C CYS A 85 0.55 2.39 -2.07
N PHE A 86 -0.22 1.36 -2.45
CA PHE A 86 -1.49 1.00 -1.83
C PHE A 86 -1.22 0.00 -0.72
N VAL A 87 -1.58 0.36 0.51
CA VAL A 87 -1.22 -0.40 1.71
C VAL A 87 -2.46 -0.90 2.42
N GLU A 88 -2.44 -2.16 2.77
CA GLU A 88 -3.48 -2.82 3.55
C GLU A 88 -2.88 -3.52 4.76
N LEU A 89 -3.52 -3.36 5.91
CA LEU A 89 -3.12 -3.95 7.17
C LEU A 89 -4.14 -4.98 7.61
N LYS A 90 -3.68 -6.15 8.02
CA LYS A 90 -4.52 -7.23 8.54
C LYS A 90 -3.99 -7.75 9.86
N ASP A 91 -4.89 -8.05 10.77
CA ASP A 91 -4.51 -8.69 12.03
C ASP A 91 -4.06 -10.14 11.80
N ASN A 92 -4.65 -10.81 10.81
CA ASN A 92 -4.35 -12.18 10.48
C ASN A 92 -4.11 -12.36 8.97
N ILE A 93 -3.11 -13.15 8.63
CA ILE A 93 -2.75 -13.45 7.24
C ILE A 93 -3.81 -14.30 6.52
N SER A 94 -4.72 -14.97 7.23
CA SER A 94 -5.89 -15.63 6.63
C SER A 94 -6.77 -14.66 5.84
N ASP A 95 -6.72 -13.36 6.18
CA ASP A 95 -7.47 -12.30 5.50
C ASP A 95 -6.75 -11.72 4.27
N LEU A 96 -5.64 -12.35 3.85
CA LEU A 96 -4.84 -11.92 2.70
C LEU A 96 -5.68 -11.79 1.43
N GLY A 97 -6.63 -12.70 1.21
CA GLY A 97 -7.54 -12.63 0.06
C GLY A 97 -8.42 -11.40 0.07
N HIS A 98 -8.89 -10.99 1.24
CA HIS A 98 -9.66 -9.77 1.40
C HIS A 98 -8.78 -8.52 1.19
N GLY A 99 -7.61 -8.48 1.83
CA GLY A 99 -6.65 -7.40 1.64
C GLY A 99 -6.20 -7.24 0.19
N THR A 100 -5.95 -8.34 -0.52
CA THR A 100 -5.64 -8.32 -1.95
C THR A 100 -6.74 -7.66 -2.77
N LYS A 101 -8.01 -7.97 -2.49
CA LYS A 101 -9.16 -7.35 -3.18
C LYS A 101 -9.26 -5.85 -2.89
N GLN A 102 -9.03 -5.43 -1.64
CA GLN A 102 -9.06 -4.02 -1.24
C GLN A 102 -7.98 -3.21 -1.98
N VAL A 103 -6.74 -3.69 -1.96
CA VAL A 103 -5.62 -3.04 -2.67
C VAL A 103 -5.88 -2.94 -4.17
N ILE A 104 -6.28 -4.05 -4.82
CA ILE A 104 -6.54 -4.06 -6.26
C ILE A 104 -7.72 -3.16 -6.61
N ASN A 105 -8.81 -3.18 -5.84
CA ASN A 105 -9.97 -2.32 -6.08
C ASN A 105 -9.61 -0.84 -5.97
N THR A 106 -8.87 -0.47 -4.92
CA THR A 106 -8.40 0.91 -4.76
C THR A 106 -7.51 1.34 -5.92
N TYR A 107 -6.55 0.50 -6.29
CA TYR A 107 -5.68 0.79 -7.44
C TYR A 107 -6.47 0.93 -8.73
N ASN A 108 -7.41 0.04 -9.03
CA ASN A 108 -8.20 0.08 -10.25
C ASN A 108 -9.05 1.35 -10.36
N THR A 109 -9.58 1.83 -9.25
CA THR A 109 -10.29 3.11 -9.20
C THR A 109 -9.33 4.28 -9.41
N PHE A 110 -8.13 4.19 -8.86
CA PHE A 110 -7.16 5.28 -8.86
C PHE A 110 -6.30 5.36 -10.13
N LYS A 111 -6.03 4.23 -10.78
CA LYS A 111 -5.05 4.13 -11.88
C LYS A 111 -5.31 5.03 -13.07
N GLY A 112 -6.60 5.33 -13.37
CA GLY A 112 -6.97 6.25 -14.44
C GLY A 112 -6.53 7.69 -14.21
N HIS A 113 -6.21 8.02 -12.95
CA HIS A 113 -5.76 9.34 -12.53
C HIS A 113 -4.24 9.42 -12.32
N LEU A 114 -3.53 8.28 -12.38
CA LEU A 114 -2.08 8.27 -12.23
C LEU A 114 -1.39 8.75 -13.49
N GLN A 115 -0.45 9.66 -13.34
CA GLN A 115 0.44 10.01 -14.44
C GLN A 115 1.40 8.86 -14.75
N LYS A 116 1.85 8.78 -16.01
CA LYS A 116 2.80 7.76 -16.48
C LYS A 116 4.14 7.77 -15.74
N SER A 117 4.48 8.87 -15.10
CA SER A 117 5.72 9.02 -14.33
C SER A 117 5.67 8.34 -12.96
N TYR A 118 4.49 7.93 -12.49
CA TYR A 118 4.34 7.25 -11.22
C TYR A 118 4.40 5.73 -11.38
N THR A 119 5.13 5.08 -10.48
CA THR A 119 5.08 3.62 -10.31
C THR A 119 4.08 3.28 -9.22
N ALA A 120 3.09 2.44 -9.56
CA ALA A 120 2.16 1.90 -8.58
C ALA A 120 2.76 0.67 -7.89
N LYS A 121 2.69 0.63 -6.56
CA LYS A 121 3.10 -0.53 -5.75
C LYS A 121 1.97 -0.95 -4.81
N ALA A 122 2.04 -2.18 -4.32
CA ALA A 122 1.09 -2.75 -3.36
C ALA A 122 1.83 -3.36 -2.17
N PHE A 123 1.35 -3.10 -0.97
CA PHE A 123 1.89 -3.68 0.25
C PHE A 123 0.76 -4.20 1.14
N ILE A 124 0.84 -5.47 1.52
CA ILE A 124 -0.11 -6.07 2.45
C ILE A 124 0.68 -6.64 3.62
N TYR A 125 0.40 -6.15 4.82
CA TYR A 125 1.03 -6.61 6.05
C TYR A 125 0.00 -7.27 6.96
N ALA A 126 0.35 -8.43 7.48
CA ALA A 126 -0.46 -9.14 8.48
C ALA A 126 0.39 -9.47 9.71
N CYS A 127 -0.16 -9.18 10.91
CA CYS A 127 0.58 -9.39 12.16
C CYS A 127 0.84 -10.84 12.48
N THR A 128 -0.11 -11.73 12.19
CA THR A 128 -0.12 -13.10 12.68
C THR A 128 -0.56 -14.10 11.62
N GLY A 129 -0.28 -15.36 11.87
CA GLY A 129 -0.76 -16.47 11.08
C GLY A 129 0.27 -17.06 10.11
N ALA A 130 -0.05 -18.23 9.59
CA ALA A 130 0.69 -18.90 8.52
C ALA A 130 0.07 -18.53 7.17
N LEU A 131 0.88 -18.48 6.11
CA LEU A 131 0.40 -18.22 4.76
C LEU A 131 -0.72 -19.19 4.39
N PRO A 132 -1.87 -18.70 3.88
CA PRO A 132 -2.96 -19.54 3.43
C PRO A 132 -2.54 -20.35 2.20
N TYR A 133 -3.22 -21.46 1.96
CA TYR A 133 -2.95 -22.32 0.81
C TYR A 133 -3.07 -21.55 -0.51
N GLU A 134 -4.00 -20.61 -0.59
CA GLU A 134 -4.29 -19.80 -1.78
C GLU A 134 -3.33 -18.63 -2.01
N HIS A 135 -2.27 -18.51 -1.22
CA HIS A 135 -1.36 -17.36 -1.32
C HIS A 135 -0.75 -17.17 -2.71
N GLU A 136 -0.50 -18.26 -3.45
CA GLU A 136 0.00 -18.19 -4.83
C GLU A 136 -1.01 -17.58 -5.80
N GLU A 137 -2.31 -17.79 -5.57
CA GLU A 137 -3.37 -17.15 -6.36
C GLU A 137 -3.36 -15.64 -6.13
N TYR A 138 -3.22 -15.20 -4.88
CA TYR A 138 -3.15 -13.79 -4.54
C TYR A 138 -1.89 -13.13 -5.10
N GLN A 139 -0.75 -13.82 -5.06
CA GLN A 139 0.48 -13.37 -5.71
C GLN A 139 0.28 -13.16 -7.21
N ARG A 140 -0.35 -14.11 -7.89
CA ARG A 140 -0.63 -13.99 -9.34
C ARG A 140 -1.53 -12.79 -9.66
N LYS A 141 -2.53 -12.52 -8.82
CA LYS A 141 -3.40 -11.35 -8.96
C LYS A 141 -2.61 -10.04 -8.81
N LEU A 142 -1.79 -9.93 -7.78
CA LEU A 142 -0.94 -8.75 -7.54
C LEU A 142 0.10 -8.58 -8.67
N LEU A 143 0.72 -9.68 -9.11
CA LEU A 143 1.68 -9.66 -10.21
C LEU A 143 1.05 -9.14 -11.52
N LYS A 144 -0.19 -9.55 -11.81
CA LYS A 144 -0.93 -9.11 -13.00
C LYS A 144 -1.21 -7.62 -12.96
N GLU A 145 -1.60 -7.07 -11.81
CA GLU A 145 -2.01 -5.67 -11.69
C GLU A 145 -0.81 -4.71 -11.51
N PHE A 146 0.17 -5.08 -10.70
CA PHE A 146 1.28 -4.19 -10.32
C PHE A 146 2.60 -4.50 -11.04
N GLY A 147 2.75 -5.70 -11.58
CA GLY A 147 4.00 -6.16 -12.20
C GLY A 147 5.02 -6.69 -11.19
N LYS A 148 6.08 -7.28 -11.70
CA LYS A 148 7.15 -7.86 -10.91
C LYS A 148 7.87 -6.80 -10.07
N ASN A 149 8.20 -7.11 -8.82
CA ASN A 149 8.89 -6.25 -7.85
C ASN A 149 8.09 -5.02 -7.36
N ASN A 150 6.83 -4.90 -7.74
CA ASN A 150 5.97 -3.78 -7.34
C ASN A 150 4.93 -4.18 -6.29
N PHE A 151 5.06 -5.34 -5.68
CA PHE A 151 4.23 -5.71 -4.55
C PHE A 151 5.00 -6.55 -3.55
N ASP A 152 4.57 -6.47 -2.30
CA ASP A 152 4.97 -7.38 -1.23
C ASP A 152 3.76 -7.68 -0.34
N PHE A 153 3.67 -8.92 0.12
CA PHE A 153 2.81 -9.26 1.23
C PHE A 153 3.65 -10.03 2.24
N ASN A 154 3.58 -9.60 3.48
CA ASN A 154 4.44 -10.19 4.48
C ASN A 154 3.83 -10.16 5.88
N ASN A 155 4.31 -11.06 6.71
CA ASN A 155 4.00 -11.16 8.13
C ASN A 155 5.27 -11.11 8.99
N ARG A 156 6.38 -10.62 8.44
CA ARG A 156 7.70 -10.73 9.07
C ARG A 156 8.14 -9.44 9.73
N SER A 157 7.92 -8.30 9.06
CA SER A 157 8.38 -7.00 9.54
C SER A 157 7.46 -5.89 9.06
N ASN A 158 7.09 -5.01 9.96
CA ASN A 158 6.37 -3.79 9.66
C ASN A 158 7.25 -2.72 8.96
N ASP A 159 8.57 -2.91 8.92
CA ASP A 159 9.52 -2.02 8.25
C ASP A 159 9.71 -2.37 6.76
N ALA A 160 9.20 -3.52 6.31
CA ALA A 160 9.36 -3.99 4.93
C ALA A 160 8.74 -3.06 3.89
N LEU A 161 7.78 -2.22 4.27
CA LEU A 161 7.24 -1.18 3.39
C LEU A 161 8.34 -0.23 2.89
N GLY A 162 9.26 0.18 3.77
CA GLY A 162 10.40 1.01 3.38
C GLY A 162 11.30 0.34 2.34
N ASP A 163 11.57 -0.95 2.51
CA ASP A 163 12.35 -1.73 1.54
C ASP A 163 11.64 -1.80 0.17
N LEU A 164 10.33 -2.08 0.16
CA LEU A 164 9.54 -2.09 -1.07
C LEU A 164 9.57 -0.73 -1.78
N LEU A 165 9.38 0.37 -1.05
CA LEU A 165 9.42 1.73 -1.63
C LEU A 165 10.78 2.02 -2.29
N ARG A 166 11.87 1.58 -1.69
CA ARG A 166 13.25 1.76 -2.20
C ARG A 166 13.68 0.74 -3.23
N GLY A 167 12.79 -0.17 -3.64
CA GLY A 167 13.13 -1.24 -4.57
C GLY A 167 14.13 -2.26 -4.02
N ILE A 168 14.29 -2.35 -2.70
CA ILE A 168 15.15 -3.33 -2.05
C ILE A 168 14.41 -4.66 -2.04
N PRO A 169 14.97 -5.73 -2.65
CA PRO A 169 14.29 -7.02 -2.67
C PRO A 169 14.11 -7.59 -1.26
N PRO A 170 13.00 -8.30 -1.01
CA PRO A 170 12.78 -8.95 0.28
C PRO A 170 13.96 -9.82 0.66
N LYS A 171 14.44 -9.70 1.90
CA LYS A 171 15.47 -10.59 2.44
C LYS A 171 14.90 -12.01 2.46
N THR A 172 15.24 -12.81 1.47
CA THR A 172 14.93 -14.24 1.49
C THR A 172 15.64 -14.83 2.69
N GLY A 173 14.86 -15.23 3.70
CA GLY A 173 15.40 -15.94 4.85
C GLY A 173 16.07 -17.23 4.35
N ALA A 174 17.38 -17.17 4.20
CA ALA A 174 18.18 -18.35 3.95
C ALA A 174 18.04 -19.28 5.16
N GLY A 175 17.05 -20.16 5.11
CA GLY A 175 16.94 -21.27 6.03
C GLY A 175 18.24 -22.08 5.95
N LYS A 176 19.16 -21.84 6.89
CA LYS A 176 20.27 -22.77 7.11
C LYS A 176 19.66 -24.13 7.44
N ARG A 177 19.51 -24.99 6.44
CA ARG A 177 19.38 -26.42 6.66
C ARG A 177 20.66 -26.84 7.41
N LYS A 178 20.55 -26.99 8.72
CA LYS A 178 21.54 -27.72 9.49
C LYS A 178 21.49 -29.18 9.02
N ASN A 179 22.39 -29.55 8.13
CA ASN A 179 22.71 -30.96 7.91
C ASN A 179 23.22 -31.50 9.25
N LYS A 180 22.36 -32.24 9.97
CA LYS A 180 22.83 -33.15 10.99
C LYS A 180 23.50 -34.34 10.28
N LYS A 181 24.81 -34.41 10.45
CA LYS A 181 25.54 -35.65 10.28
C LYS A 181 25.27 -36.59 11.45
#